data_0e571bdcea533d3a8616af931634fd37
#
_entry.id   0e571bdcea533d3a8616af931634fd37
#
_cell.length_a   1.000
_cell.length_b   1.000
_cell.length_c   1.000
_cell.angle_alpha   90.00
_cell.angle_beta   90.00
_cell.angle_gamma   90.00
#
_symmetry.space_group_name_H-M   'P 1'
#
loop_
_entity.id
_entity.type
_entity.pdbx_description
1 polymer ?
#
loop_
_entity_poly.entity_id
_entity_poly.type
_entity_poly.pdbx_seq_one_letter_code
_entity_poly.pdbx_strand_id
1 'polypeptide(L)'
;MALLGPNRRLRLAIGGIVALTFGLAVVAGATAGIASAPSEPRPAAISDIPSQYLALYQQAGLAYNVPWQLLAAIGKVESDHGRNPNAYHPNEAGAQGPMQFIPSSWARYRWASGNPSSDINNPRDAIFAAAAYLRVAGAPGDLPRAIFAYNHAGWYVDMVLRQMRAYGYAG
;
A
#
# COMPACT_ATOMS: atom_id res chain seq x y z
N MET A 1 3.42 -12.72 65.72
CA MET A 1 2.18 -11.93 65.93
C MET A 1 1.60 -11.63 64.57
N ALA A 2 0.57 -12.36 64.23
CA ALA A 2 -0.09 -12.36 62.94
C ALA A 2 -1.09 -11.19 62.83
N LEU A 3 -1.28 -10.63 61.63
CA LEU A 3 -2.56 -10.01 61.26
C LEU A 3 -2.84 -10.24 59.80
N LEU A 4 -3.82 -11.08 59.56
CA LEU A 4 -4.51 -11.35 58.32
C LEU A 4 -5.33 -10.12 57.87
N GLY A 5 -5.25 -9.71 56.65
CA GLY A 5 -6.11 -8.74 55.99
C GLY A 5 -7.02 -9.39 54.95
N PRO A 6 -8.21 -8.85 54.64
CA PRO A 6 -9.37 -9.63 54.24
C PRO A 6 -9.55 -9.84 52.72
N ASN A 7 -10.16 -10.96 52.45
CA ASN A 7 -10.70 -11.46 51.17
C ASN A 7 -11.46 -10.42 50.32
N ARG A 8 -11.02 -10.20 49.07
CA ARG A 8 -11.85 -9.58 48.04
C ARG A 8 -12.61 -10.67 47.28
N ARG A 9 -13.88 -10.71 47.50
CA ARG A 9 -14.84 -11.60 46.84
C ARG A 9 -14.96 -11.24 45.36
N LEU A 10 -14.63 -12.21 44.50
CA LEU A 10 -14.88 -12.21 43.09
C LEU A 10 -16.42 -12.28 42.82
N ARG A 11 -17.01 -11.22 42.31
CA ARG A 11 -18.39 -11.21 41.85
C ARG A 11 -18.42 -11.70 40.41
N LEU A 12 -18.90 -12.93 40.19
CA LEU A 12 -19.31 -13.41 38.87
C LEU A 12 -20.58 -12.65 38.48
N ALA A 13 -20.50 -11.90 37.39
CA ALA A 13 -21.68 -11.39 36.70
C ALA A 13 -22.11 -12.45 35.65
N ILE A 14 -23.23 -13.11 35.90
CA ILE A 14 -23.91 -14.00 34.94
C ILE A 14 -24.64 -13.07 33.96
N GLY A 15 -24.14 -12.89 32.77
CA GLY A 15 -24.79 -12.20 31.66
C GLY A 15 -25.60 -13.20 30.82
N GLY A 16 -26.89 -13.00 30.77
CA GLY A 16 -27.84 -13.88 30.10
C GLY A 16 -27.61 -14.00 28.59
N ILE A 17 -27.76 -15.22 28.10
CA ILE A 17 -27.80 -15.56 26.68
C ILE A 17 -29.17 -15.15 26.14
N VAL A 18 -29.21 -14.13 25.29
CA VAL A 18 -30.40 -13.82 24.46
C VAL A 18 -30.32 -14.69 23.21
N ALA A 19 -31.12 -15.73 23.17
CA ALA A 19 -31.32 -16.55 21.97
C ALA A 19 -32.15 -15.76 20.96
N LEU A 20 -31.51 -15.24 19.90
CA LEU A 20 -32.21 -14.69 18.73
C LEU A 20 -32.60 -15.86 17.81
N THR A 21 -33.89 -16.18 17.79
CA THR A 21 -34.47 -17.11 16.81
C THR A 21 -34.52 -16.42 15.44
N PHE A 22 -33.67 -16.83 14.53
CA PHE A 22 -33.77 -16.44 13.12
C PHE A 22 -34.92 -17.21 12.47
N GLY A 23 -36.01 -16.49 12.20
CA GLY A 23 -37.06 -16.97 11.34
C GLY A 23 -36.56 -17.11 9.90
N LEU A 24 -36.63 -18.31 9.35
CA LEU A 24 -36.35 -18.62 7.97
C LEU A 24 -37.47 -18.08 7.07
N ALA A 25 -37.31 -16.87 6.54
CA ALA A 25 -38.16 -16.36 5.47
C ALA A 25 -37.60 -16.87 4.13
N VAL A 26 -38.27 -17.87 3.54
CA VAL A 26 -38.03 -18.27 2.15
C VAL A 26 -38.55 -17.16 1.25
N VAL A 27 -37.69 -16.29 0.75
CA VAL A 27 -38.00 -15.35 -0.32
C VAL A 27 -37.76 -16.08 -1.64
N ALA A 28 -38.84 -16.37 -2.36
CA ALA A 28 -38.78 -16.90 -3.71
C ALA A 28 -37.98 -15.96 -4.64
N GLY A 29 -37.07 -16.54 -5.41
CA GLY A 29 -36.12 -15.82 -6.23
C GLY A 29 -36.76 -14.94 -7.30
N ALA A 30 -36.36 -13.69 -7.30
CA ALA A 30 -36.24 -12.90 -8.51
C ALA A 30 -34.72 -12.80 -8.78
N THR A 31 -34.25 -13.48 -9.80
CA THR A 31 -32.89 -13.25 -10.37
C THR A 31 -32.92 -11.90 -11.08
N ALA A 32 -32.84 -10.81 -10.29
CA ALA A 32 -32.49 -9.51 -10.83
C ALA A 32 -31.04 -9.65 -11.26
N GLY A 33 -30.80 -9.68 -12.59
CA GLY A 33 -29.47 -9.57 -13.14
C GLY A 33 -28.79 -8.37 -12.50
N ILE A 34 -27.64 -8.59 -11.86
CA ILE A 34 -26.81 -7.52 -11.35
C ILE A 34 -26.33 -6.79 -12.60
N ALA A 35 -27.09 -5.75 -13.01
CA ALA A 35 -26.59 -4.80 -14.00
C ALA A 35 -25.34 -4.19 -13.36
N SER A 36 -24.15 -4.54 -13.89
CA SER A 36 -22.92 -3.88 -13.53
C SER A 36 -23.14 -2.39 -13.72
N ALA A 37 -23.08 -1.63 -12.63
CA ALA A 37 -23.12 -0.18 -12.72
C ALA A 37 -22.09 0.27 -13.76
N PRO A 38 -22.43 1.23 -14.65
CA PRO A 38 -21.46 1.75 -15.60
C PRO A 38 -20.25 2.21 -14.80
N SER A 39 -19.09 1.60 -15.07
CA SER A 39 -17.84 2.00 -14.45
C SER A 39 -17.58 3.43 -14.89
N GLU A 40 -17.49 4.35 -13.93
CA GLU A 40 -17.07 5.73 -14.19
C GLU A 40 -15.81 5.72 -15.06
N PRO A 41 -15.74 6.57 -16.10
CA PRO A 41 -14.59 6.59 -16.99
C PRO A 41 -13.34 6.90 -16.16
N ARG A 42 -12.43 5.93 -16.14
CA ARG A 42 -11.17 6.05 -15.42
C ARG A 42 -10.37 7.22 -16.02
N PRO A 43 -9.80 8.15 -15.22
CA PRO A 43 -8.96 9.22 -15.77
C PRO A 43 -7.90 8.64 -16.72
N ALA A 44 -7.69 9.28 -17.87
CA ALA A 44 -6.78 8.78 -18.92
C ALA A 44 -5.37 8.47 -18.38
N ALA A 45 -4.89 9.25 -17.41
CA ALA A 45 -3.61 9.01 -16.75
C ALA A 45 -3.56 7.67 -15.99
N ILE A 46 -4.68 7.24 -15.36
CA ILE A 46 -4.74 5.97 -14.63
C ILE A 46 -4.76 4.79 -15.61
N SER A 47 -5.30 4.95 -16.81
CA SER A 47 -5.31 3.90 -17.84
C SER A 47 -3.90 3.55 -18.36
N ASP A 48 -2.91 4.43 -18.17
CA ASP A 48 -1.51 4.16 -18.49
C ASP A 48 -0.84 3.17 -17.53
N ILE A 49 -1.39 3.00 -16.33
CA ILE A 49 -0.84 2.08 -15.32
C ILE A 49 -1.28 0.65 -15.68
N PRO A 50 -0.36 -0.30 -15.90
CA PRO A 50 -0.72 -1.70 -16.09
C PRO A 50 -1.57 -2.20 -14.91
N SER A 51 -2.65 -2.93 -15.17
CA SER A 51 -3.63 -3.32 -14.14
C SER A 51 -3.01 -4.06 -12.95
N GLN A 52 -2.03 -4.94 -13.22
CA GLN A 52 -1.28 -5.64 -12.18
C GLN A 52 -0.48 -4.69 -11.28
N TYR A 53 0.13 -3.64 -11.83
CA TYR A 53 0.86 -2.62 -11.06
C TYR A 53 -0.10 -1.75 -10.26
N LEU A 54 -1.23 -1.34 -10.84
CA LEU A 54 -2.25 -0.57 -10.13
C LEU A 54 -2.75 -1.31 -8.88
N ALA A 55 -3.05 -2.60 -9.02
CA ALA A 55 -3.47 -3.43 -7.89
C ALA A 55 -2.39 -3.51 -6.79
N LEU A 56 -1.12 -3.64 -7.17
CA LEU A 56 0.00 -3.67 -6.22
C LEU A 56 0.19 -2.33 -5.50
N TYR A 57 0.11 -1.20 -6.22
CA TYR A 57 0.18 0.14 -5.60
C TYR A 57 -0.93 0.36 -4.59
N GLN A 58 -2.16 -0.04 -4.92
CA GLN A 58 -3.31 0.06 -4.01
C GLN A 58 -3.14 -0.81 -2.78
N GLN A 59 -2.72 -2.07 -2.94
CA GLN A 59 -2.46 -2.98 -1.82
C GLN A 59 -1.36 -2.48 -0.90
N ALA A 60 -0.22 -2.07 -1.45
CA ALA A 60 0.89 -1.56 -0.67
C ALA A 60 0.57 -0.23 0.01
N GLY A 61 -0.16 0.66 -0.69
CA GLY A 61 -0.63 1.92 -0.14
C GLY A 61 -1.53 1.73 1.07
N LEU A 62 -2.46 0.78 0.99
CA LEU A 62 -3.32 0.42 2.11
C LEU A 62 -2.53 -0.19 3.27
N ALA A 63 -1.61 -1.12 2.98
CA ALA A 63 -0.83 -1.83 4.00
C ALA A 63 0.08 -0.90 4.82
N TYR A 64 0.62 0.15 4.19
CA TYR A 64 1.57 1.07 4.82
C TYR A 64 1.01 2.47 5.10
N ASN A 65 -0.29 2.70 4.84
CA ASN A 65 -0.93 4.02 4.95
C ASN A 65 -0.15 5.09 4.16
N VAL A 66 0.10 4.81 2.89
CA VAL A 66 0.76 5.70 1.93
C VAL A 66 -0.17 5.90 0.74
N PRO A 67 -0.35 7.12 0.20
CA PRO A 67 -1.16 7.30 -1.00
C PRO A 67 -0.67 6.40 -2.13
N TRP A 68 -1.54 5.56 -2.70
CA TRP A 68 -1.15 4.68 -3.80
C TRP A 68 -0.67 5.47 -5.02
N GLN A 69 -1.19 6.69 -5.21
CA GLN A 69 -0.76 7.61 -6.27
C GLN A 69 0.72 8.00 -6.12
N LEU A 70 1.22 8.09 -4.89
CA LEU A 70 2.65 8.32 -4.64
C LEU A 70 3.49 7.16 -5.15
N LEU A 71 3.10 5.94 -4.82
CA LEU A 71 3.79 4.73 -5.28
C LEU A 71 3.75 4.61 -6.82
N ALA A 72 2.59 4.88 -7.41
CA ALA A 72 2.43 4.86 -8.86
C ALA A 72 3.25 5.95 -9.55
N ALA A 73 3.30 7.17 -8.99
CA ALA A 73 4.08 8.26 -9.53
C ALA A 73 5.59 7.95 -9.51
N ILE A 74 6.09 7.38 -8.42
CA ILE A 74 7.49 6.92 -8.33
C ILE A 74 7.72 5.80 -9.35
N GLY A 75 6.88 4.76 -9.40
CA GLY A 75 7.04 3.67 -10.37
C GLY A 75 6.99 4.12 -11.83
N LYS A 76 6.23 5.19 -12.14
CA LYS A 76 6.24 5.83 -13.48
C LYS A 76 7.59 6.44 -13.77
N VAL A 77 8.12 7.23 -12.84
CA VAL A 77 9.39 7.96 -13.02
C VAL A 77 10.58 7.01 -13.10
N GLU A 78 10.60 5.97 -12.27
CA GLU A 78 11.74 5.05 -12.14
C GLU A 78 11.86 4.06 -13.30
N SER A 79 10.74 3.51 -13.74
CA SER A 79 10.78 2.38 -14.68
C SER A 79 9.63 2.34 -15.69
N ASP A 80 8.81 3.39 -15.76
CA ASP A 80 7.56 3.36 -16.52
C ASP A 80 6.67 2.15 -16.13
N HIS A 81 6.47 1.97 -14.81
CA HIS A 81 5.76 0.82 -14.25
C HIS A 81 6.36 -0.53 -14.67
N GLY A 82 7.68 -0.63 -14.65
CA GLY A 82 8.40 -1.85 -15.03
C GLY A 82 8.47 -2.12 -16.53
N ARG A 83 8.01 -1.20 -17.39
CA ARG A 83 8.09 -1.37 -18.85
C ARG A 83 9.47 -1.04 -19.43
N ASN A 84 10.29 -0.27 -18.71
CA ASN A 84 11.65 0.03 -19.13
C ASN A 84 12.58 -1.18 -18.83
N PRO A 85 13.08 -1.90 -19.84
CA PRO A 85 13.91 -3.08 -19.63
C PRO A 85 15.25 -2.76 -18.95
N ASN A 86 15.76 -1.54 -19.11
CA ASN A 86 17.03 -1.12 -18.50
C ASN A 86 16.91 -1.01 -16.98
N ALA A 87 15.71 -0.83 -16.43
CA ALA A 87 15.50 -0.76 -14.98
C ALA A 87 15.85 -2.06 -14.24
N TYR A 88 15.89 -3.19 -14.96
CA TYR A 88 16.19 -4.51 -14.37
C TYR A 88 17.69 -4.83 -14.30
N HIS A 89 18.52 -3.93 -14.77
CA HIS A 89 19.98 -3.99 -14.66
C HIS A 89 20.48 -2.90 -13.72
N PRO A 90 21.46 -3.19 -12.82
CA PRO A 90 22.01 -2.18 -11.95
C PRO A 90 22.61 -1.02 -12.76
N ASN A 91 22.26 0.22 -12.40
CA ASN A 91 22.93 1.42 -12.92
C ASN A 91 24.25 1.69 -12.16
N GLU A 92 24.93 2.80 -12.44
CA GLU A 92 26.20 3.18 -11.80
C GLU A 92 26.10 3.27 -10.26
N ALA A 93 24.94 3.65 -9.72
CA ALA A 93 24.67 3.68 -8.28
C ALA A 93 24.21 2.33 -7.72
N GLY A 94 24.08 1.30 -8.57
CA GLY A 94 23.53 0.00 -8.22
C GLY A 94 21.99 -0.01 -8.08
N ALA A 95 21.31 1.05 -8.51
CA ALA A 95 19.86 1.09 -8.47
C ALA A 95 19.25 0.13 -9.51
N GLN A 96 18.26 -0.65 -9.09
CA GLN A 96 17.70 -1.75 -9.88
C GLN A 96 16.23 -2.00 -9.56
N GLY A 97 15.54 -2.64 -10.48
CA GLY A 97 14.16 -3.09 -10.36
C GLY A 97 13.13 -2.00 -10.65
N PRO A 98 11.83 -2.35 -10.60
CA PRO A 98 10.75 -1.45 -11.00
C PRO A 98 10.63 -0.20 -10.13
N MET A 99 11.21 -0.19 -8.94
CA MET A 99 11.24 0.94 -8.02
C MET A 99 12.65 1.50 -7.81
N GLN A 100 13.65 1.05 -8.58
CA GLN A 100 15.04 1.54 -8.61
C GLN A 100 15.69 1.63 -7.22
N PHE A 101 15.59 0.56 -6.44
CA PHE A 101 16.28 0.50 -5.15
C PHE A 101 17.79 0.34 -5.32
N ILE A 102 18.55 1.12 -4.55
CA ILE A 102 19.97 0.86 -4.33
C ILE A 102 20.17 -0.27 -3.29
N PRO A 103 21.30 -1.01 -3.31
CA PRO A 103 21.50 -2.18 -2.46
C PRO A 103 21.27 -1.93 -0.96
N SER A 104 21.71 -0.80 -0.43
CA SER A 104 21.58 -0.47 0.98
C SER A 104 20.12 -0.24 1.41
N SER A 105 19.35 0.47 0.59
CA SER A 105 17.92 0.68 0.84
C SER A 105 17.13 -0.61 0.65
N TRP A 106 17.47 -1.41 -0.37
CA TRP A 106 16.86 -2.72 -0.57
C TRP A 106 17.06 -3.63 0.63
N ALA A 107 18.27 -3.79 1.12
CA ALA A 107 18.57 -4.63 2.28
C ALA A 107 17.75 -4.25 3.51
N ARG A 108 17.43 -2.97 3.68
CA ARG A 108 16.66 -2.45 4.82
C ARG A 108 15.16 -2.71 4.70
N TYR A 109 14.58 -2.68 3.50
CA TYR A 109 13.11 -2.69 3.30
C TYR A 109 12.58 -3.92 2.57
N ARG A 110 13.43 -4.81 2.07
CA ARG A 110 13.05 -6.01 1.29
C ARG A 110 12.04 -6.94 1.96
N TRP A 111 11.95 -6.93 3.27
CA TRP A 111 11.04 -7.74 4.07
C TRP A 111 9.57 -7.30 3.97
N ALA A 112 9.30 -6.10 3.46
CA ALA A 112 8.00 -5.41 3.54
C ALA A 112 6.86 -6.15 2.82
N SER A 113 7.14 -6.96 1.81
CA SER A 113 6.14 -7.78 1.11
C SER A 113 5.71 -9.04 1.86
N GLY A 114 6.45 -9.39 2.95
CA GLY A 114 6.29 -10.67 3.65
C GLY A 114 6.90 -11.87 2.92
N ASN A 115 7.58 -11.65 1.78
CA ASN A 115 8.25 -12.69 1.03
C ASN A 115 9.68 -12.92 1.58
N PRO A 116 10.00 -14.08 2.18
CA PRO A 116 11.34 -14.35 2.71
C PRO A 116 12.41 -14.42 1.62
N SER A 117 12.01 -14.78 0.39
CA SER A 117 12.85 -14.83 -0.80
C SER A 117 12.68 -13.60 -1.68
N SER A 118 12.49 -12.42 -1.07
CA SER A 118 12.22 -11.18 -1.79
C SER A 118 13.27 -10.87 -2.86
N ASP A 119 12.77 -10.45 -4.03
CA ASP A 119 13.56 -10.11 -5.22
C ASP A 119 13.33 -8.64 -5.59
N ILE A 120 14.42 -7.89 -5.76
CA ILE A 120 14.42 -6.48 -6.13
C ILE A 120 13.74 -6.23 -7.49
N ASN A 121 13.75 -7.22 -8.36
CA ASN A 121 13.12 -7.19 -9.69
C ASN A 121 11.65 -7.62 -9.68
N ASN A 122 11.18 -8.19 -8.57
CA ASN A 122 9.77 -8.56 -8.43
C ASN A 122 8.93 -7.31 -8.11
N PRO A 123 7.92 -6.96 -8.93
CA PRO A 123 7.11 -5.77 -8.72
C PRO A 123 6.43 -5.71 -7.35
N ARG A 124 5.91 -6.83 -6.84
CA ARG A 124 5.28 -6.87 -5.53
C ARG A 124 6.28 -6.52 -4.43
N ASP A 125 7.44 -7.19 -4.43
CA ASP A 125 8.44 -7.00 -3.39
C ASP A 125 8.98 -5.57 -3.39
N ALA A 126 9.30 -5.03 -4.58
CA ALA A 126 9.82 -3.68 -4.73
C ALA A 126 8.78 -2.60 -4.35
N ILE A 127 7.51 -2.75 -4.74
CA ILE A 127 6.46 -1.76 -4.42
C ILE A 127 6.16 -1.74 -2.92
N PHE A 128 6.08 -2.90 -2.26
CA PHE A 128 5.88 -2.97 -0.82
C PHE A 128 7.08 -2.40 -0.06
N ALA A 129 8.31 -2.67 -0.50
CA ALA A 129 9.52 -2.06 0.05
C ALA A 129 9.49 -0.53 -0.08
N ALA A 130 9.06 0.00 -1.24
CA ALA A 130 8.92 1.44 -1.44
C ALA A 130 7.85 2.06 -0.52
N ALA A 131 6.73 1.38 -0.30
CA ALA A 131 5.69 1.84 0.63
C ALA A 131 6.22 1.93 2.07
N ALA A 132 6.94 0.90 2.53
CA ALA A 132 7.58 0.89 3.85
C ALA A 132 8.62 2.00 3.98
N TYR A 133 9.46 2.19 2.97
CA TYR A 133 10.44 3.28 2.92
C TYR A 133 9.77 4.65 3.07
N LEU A 134 8.79 4.95 2.22
CA LEU A 134 8.10 6.24 2.18
C LEU A 134 7.32 6.51 3.49
N ARG A 135 6.76 5.48 4.09
CA ARG A 135 6.12 5.60 5.41
C ARG A 135 7.10 6.05 6.48
N VAL A 136 8.28 5.45 6.54
CA VAL A 136 9.35 5.82 7.47
C VAL A 136 9.90 7.22 7.17
N ALA A 137 9.94 7.61 5.89
CA ALA A 137 10.41 8.92 5.45
C ALA A 137 9.43 10.07 5.73
N GLY A 138 8.17 9.79 6.11
CA GLY A 138 7.20 10.80 6.54
C GLY A 138 5.87 10.81 5.81
N ALA A 139 5.65 9.98 4.78
CA ALA A 139 4.36 9.90 4.11
C ALA A 139 3.30 9.28 5.03
N PRO A 140 2.02 9.71 4.95
CA PRO A 140 1.48 10.76 4.09
C PRO A 140 1.62 12.18 4.66
N GLY A 141 2.16 12.36 5.87
CA GLY A 141 2.14 13.63 6.59
C GLY A 141 3.02 14.72 5.96
N ASP A 142 4.14 14.32 5.32
CA ASP A 142 5.05 15.24 4.63
C ASP A 142 5.54 14.58 3.34
N LEU A 143 4.74 14.73 2.28
CA LEU A 143 5.05 14.13 0.97
C LEU A 143 6.32 14.70 0.33
N PRO A 144 6.56 16.03 0.31
CA PRO A 144 7.80 16.56 -0.24
C PRO A 144 9.05 15.99 0.42
N ARG A 145 9.05 15.88 1.75
CA ARG A 145 10.15 15.27 2.52
C ARG A 145 10.34 13.81 2.18
N ALA A 146 9.25 13.03 2.13
CA ALA A 146 9.31 11.60 1.84
C ALA A 146 9.85 11.33 0.43
N ILE A 147 9.41 12.13 -0.56
CA ILE A 147 9.89 12.05 -1.94
C ILE A 147 11.34 12.47 -2.04
N PHE A 148 11.74 13.56 -1.36
CA PHE A 148 13.13 14.01 -1.32
C PHE A 148 14.06 12.97 -0.67
N ALA A 149 13.60 12.25 0.34
CA ALA A 149 14.37 11.17 0.94
C ALA A 149 14.58 10.01 -0.05
N TYR A 150 13.62 9.75 -0.95
CA TYR A 150 13.71 8.71 -1.98
C TYR A 150 14.77 9.03 -3.05
N ASN A 151 14.77 10.29 -3.53
CA ASN A 151 15.75 10.82 -4.45
C ASN A 151 16.07 12.27 -4.07
N HIS A 152 17.31 12.55 -3.70
CA HIS A 152 17.78 13.82 -3.11
C HIS A 152 17.86 14.96 -4.14
N ALA A 153 16.82 15.14 -4.97
CA ALA A 153 16.75 16.17 -5.99
C ALA A 153 15.38 16.89 -5.99
N GLY A 154 15.39 18.23 -5.94
CA GLY A 154 14.16 19.02 -5.94
C GLY A 154 13.33 18.83 -7.21
N TRP A 155 13.96 18.73 -8.38
CA TRP A 155 13.26 18.46 -9.64
C TRP A 155 12.51 17.12 -9.63
N TYR A 156 13.04 16.12 -8.92
CA TYR A 156 12.39 14.82 -8.75
C TYR A 156 11.12 14.94 -7.90
N VAL A 157 11.18 15.68 -6.79
CA VAL A 157 10.02 15.98 -5.93
C VAL A 157 8.90 16.59 -6.77
N ASP A 158 9.21 17.63 -7.55
CA ASP A 158 8.23 18.31 -8.40
C ASP A 158 7.63 17.38 -9.46
N MET A 159 8.45 16.51 -10.07
CA MET A 159 8.01 15.54 -11.06
C MET A 159 7.03 14.52 -10.45
N VAL A 160 7.37 13.93 -9.31
CA VAL A 160 6.52 12.96 -8.62
C VAL A 160 5.21 13.61 -8.16
N LEU A 161 5.24 14.80 -7.58
CA LEU A 161 4.02 15.51 -7.17
C LEU A 161 3.10 15.87 -8.35
N ARG A 162 3.65 16.25 -9.50
CA ARG A 162 2.86 16.46 -10.73
C ARG A 162 2.21 15.16 -11.18
N GLN A 163 2.96 14.05 -11.17
CA GLN A 163 2.44 12.75 -11.58
C GLN A 163 1.36 12.22 -10.62
N MET A 164 1.51 12.45 -9.31
CA MET A 164 0.47 12.12 -8.32
C MET A 164 -0.87 12.82 -8.63
N ARG A 165 -0.79 14.13 -8.95
CA ARG A 165 -2.00 14.89 -9.33
C ARG A 165 -2.64 14.35 -10.62
N ALA A 166 -1.83 13.96 -11.60
CA ALA A 166 -2.33 13.31 -12.82
C ALA A 166 -3.05 11.98 -12.54
N TYR A 167 -2.66 11.29 -11.46
CA TYR A 167 -3.33 10.08 -10.97
C TYR A 167 -4.51 10.38 -10.01
N GLY A 168 -4.96 11.63 -9.93
CA GLY A 168 -6.14 12.01 -9.15
C GLY A 168 -5.87 12.22 -7.65
N TYR A 169 -4.61 12.42 -7.24
CA TYR A 169 -4.33 12.82 -5.86
C TYR A 169 -4.73 14.27 -5.64
N ALA A 170 -5.67 14.50 -4.69
CA ALA A 170 -6.25 15.79 -4.38
C ALA A 170 -5.77 16.37 -3.03
N GLY A 171 -4.70 15.78 -2.44
CA GLY A 171 -4.23 16.02 -1.09
C GLY A 171 -3.82 17.38 -0.68
#